data_f3e0a89249ec66117b68cce57baf9a2f
#
_entry.id   f3e0a89249ec66117b68cce57baf9a2f
#
_cell.length_a   1.000
_cell.length_b   1.000
_cell.length_c   1.000
_cell.angle_alpha   90.00
_cell.angle_beta   90.00
_cell.angle_gamma   90.00
#
_symmetry.space_group_name_H-M   'P 1'
#
loop_
_entity.id
_entity.type
_entity.pdbx_description
1 polymer ?
#
loop_
_entity_poly.entity_id
_entity_poly.type
_entity_poly.pdbx_seq_one_letter_code
_entity_poly.pdbx_strand_id
1 'polypeptide(L)'
;MKEEYKKEIDYLNKSPIYAMSLGSKELFHSNFWAWMIEKYPCFAKVFFENLDDNILVKREEKHRDITIWKGDEAYVIENKLKSIPTKDQLERYTKDLGNKFKGGILTGLVSPNFDLKGINWDFISYSGIEEKISEILSNNEIEMDDFYKSILEEYCGIIKRISEIIVGLLSKGDDDSFFIADKNTLDKLKTIRLDDVYKKLISSKFIEYFKNKNNSISEKLTISQDYSRGDAIMDFKIENGDDSIGVQIQGNKFKILAERKKLNCHNELFNKYKDCEWFGEYDTLNKKIFHKATNRKNEYNKYSGKTSFVYQYFILDDKIKFSELEEEIKKYLRKACGISENDRKSI
;
A
#
# COMPACT_ATOMS: atom_id res chain seq x y z
N MET A 1 -5.51 7.31 19.69
CA MET A 1 -5.70 5.88 19.87
C MET A 1 -6.11 5.68 21.33
N LYS A 2 -7.33 5.28 21.52
CA LYS A 2 -7.91 4.99 22.85
C LYS A 2 -7.12 3.85 23.49
N GLU A 3 -7.39 3.51 24.72
CA GLU A 3 -6.87 2.29 25.39
C GLU A 3 -7.10 1.00 24.61
N GLU A 4 -7.89 1.08 23.54
CA GLU A 4 -8.37 0.02 22.67
C GLU A 4 -7.29 -0.93 22.12
N TYR A 5 -6.09 -0.43 21.75
CA TYR A 5 -4.99 -1.28 21.23
C TYR A 5 -3.77 -1.35 22.16
N LYS A 6 -3.93 -0.99 23.41
CA LYS A 6 -2.80 -0.98 24.35
C LYS A 6 -2.26 -2.38 24.60
N LYS A 7 -3.15 -3.36 24.77
CA LYS A 7 -2.79 -4.76 25.00
C LYS A 7 -2.04 -5.37 23.82
N GLU A 8 -2.51 -5.07 22.60
CA GLU A 8 -1.93 -5.54 21.34
C GLU A 8 -0.54 -4.97 21.13
N ILE A 9 -0.36 -3.69 21.40
CA ILE A 9 0.94 -3.00 21.34
C ILE A 9 1.90 -3.57 22.39
N ASP A 10 1.44 -3.75 23.62
CA ASP A 10 2.26 -4.30 24.69
C ASP A 10 2.70 -5.76 24.39
N TYR A 11 1.82 -6.55 23.77
CA TYR A 11 2.17 -7.89 23.29
C TYR A 11 3.28 -7.86 22.24
N LEU A 12 3.10 -7.06 21.17
CA LEU A 12 4.09 -6.95 20.09
C LEU A 12 5.45 -6.44 20.59
N ASN A 13 5.45 -5.47 21.51
CA ASN A 13 6.70 -4.96 22.10
C ASN A 13 7.44 -6.00 22.95
N LYS A 14 6.73 -6.98 23.53
CA LYS A 14 7.31 -8.06 24.34
C LYS A 14 7.65 -9.31 23.55
N SER A 15 7.12 -9.46 22.34
CA SER A 15 7.34 -10.65 21.51
C SER A 15 8.79 -10.72 20.99
N PRO A 16 9.57 -11.76 21.36
CA PRO A 16 10.93 -11.94 20.85
C PRO A 16 10.94 -12.16 19.33
N ILE A 17 9.99 -12.93 18.80
CA ILE A 17 9.87 -13.20 17.36
C ILE A 17 9.61 -11.90 16.61
N TYR A 18 8.69 -11.06 17.09
CA TYR A 18 8.41 -9.77 16.47
C TYR A 18 9.61 -8.82 16.52
N ALA A 19 10.32 -8.78 17.66
CA ALA A 19 11.50 -7.95 17.82
C ALA A 19 12.65 -8.37 16.91
N MET A 20 12.92 -9.68 16.79
CA MET A 20 14.01 -10.22 15.97
C MET A 20 13.71 -10.15 14.47
N SER A 21 12.46 -10.34 14.10
CA SER A 21 12.05 -10.43 12.68
C SER A 21 11.95 -9.09 11.99
N LEU A 22 11.96 -7.97 12.71
CA LEU A 22 11.50 -6.71 12.17
C LEU A 22 10.10 -6.88 11.54
N GLY A 23 9.17 -7.48 12.30
CA GLY A 23 7.89 -8.06 11.87
C GLY A 23 6.96 -7.23 10.99
N SER A 24 7.39 -6.02 10.65
CA SER A 24 6.77 -5.17 9.63
C SER A 24 7.20 -5.55 8.21
N LYS A 25 7.92 -6.66 8.00
CA LYS A 25 8.47 -7.00 6.67
C LYS A 25 7.82 -8.25 6.08
N GLU A 26 7.37 -8.13 4.85
CA GLU A 26 6.79 -9.22 4.06
C GLU A 26 7.70 -10.46 4.05
N LEU A 27 8.99 -10.25 3.92
CA LEU A 27 10.01 -11.30 3.93
C LEU A 27 9.99 -12.16 5.21
N PHE A 28 9.64 -11.59 6.37
CA PHE A 28 9.50 -12.37 7.60
C PHE A 28 8.39 -13.41 7.49
N HIS A 29 7.23 -13.01 7.01
CA HIS A 29 6.08 -13.91 6.86
C HIS A 29 6.36 -15.01 5.82
N SER A 30 7.00 -14.66 4.72
CA SER A 30 7.39 -15.63 3.67
C SER A 30 8.43 -16.62 4.21
N ASN A 31 9.41 -16.15 5.00
CA ASN A 31 10.41 -17.01 5.63
C ASN A 31 9.78 -17.98 6.63
N PHE A 32 8.88 -17.46 7.45
CA PHE A 32 8.19 -18.25 8.46
C PHE A 32 7.39 -19.39 7.82
N TRP A 33 6.58 -19.05 6.79
CA TRP A 33 5.75 -20.06 6.12
C TRP A 33 6.56 -21.07 5.33
N ALA A 34 7.58 -20.65 4.59
CA ALA A 34 8.43 -21.58 3.88
C ALA A 34 9.08 -22.58 4.85
N TRP A 35 9.65 -22.08 5.94
CA TRP A 35 10.27 -22.93 6.97
C TRP A 35 9.26 -23.86 7.65
N MET A 36 8.07 -23.36 7.98
CA MET A 36 7.03 -24.16 8.65
C MET A 36 6.50 -25.27 7.72
N ILE A 37 6.26 -24.97 6.44
CA ILE A 37 5.80 -25.95 5.45
C ILE A 37 6.90 -26.97 5.12
N GLU A 38 8.17 -26.56 5.05
CA GLU A 38 9.29 -27.50 4.88
C GLU A 38 9.38 -28.49 6.04
N LYS A 39 9.13 -28.02 7.27
CA LYS A 39 9.18 -28.87 8.46
C LYS A 39 7.94 -29.75 8.66
N TYR A 40 6.78 -29.19 8.35
CA TYR A 40 5.47 -29.83 8.48
C TYR A 40 4.65 -29.58 7.20
N PRO A 41 4.79 -30.43 6.16
CA PRO A 41 4.16 -30.23 4.86
C PRO A 41 2.63 -30.05 4.92
N CYS A 42 1.97 -30.64 5.91
CA CYS A 42 0.54 -30.51 6.13
C CYS A 42 0.07 -29.05 6.29
N PHE A 43 0.95 -28.10 6.71
CA PHE A 43 0.59 -26.68 6.76
C PHE A 43 0.45 -26.03 5.38
N ALA A 44 0.85 -26.69 4.30
CA ALA A 44 0.50 -26.24 2.96
C ALA A 44 -1.02 -26.17 2.76
N LYS A 45 -1.79 -26.99 3.49
CA LYS A 45 -3.27 -26.98 3.47
C LYS A 45 -3.89 -25.69 3.99
N VAL A 46 -3.18 -24.88 4.77
CA VAL A 46 -3.63 -23.54 5.15
C VAL A 46 -3.87 -22.68 3.90
N PHE A 47 -3.09 -22.90 2.86
CA PHE A 47 -3.15 -22.15 1.61
C PHE A 47 -3.85 -22.93 0.49
N PHE A 48 -3.56 -24.22 0.35
CA PHE A 48 -4.05 -25.08 -0.74
C PHE A 48 -4.54 -26.41 -0.17
N GLU A 49 -5.85 -26.60 -0.09
CA GLU A 49 -6.50 -27.75 0.55
C GLU A 49 -6.03 -29.11 -0.01
N ASN A 50 -5.65 -29.15 -1.28
CA ASN A 50 -5.23 -30.38 -1.98
C ASN A 50 -3.72 -30.67 -1.90
N LEU A 51 -2.96 -29.85 -1.16
CA LEU A 51 -1.54 -30.12 -0.96
C LEU A 51 -1.35 -30.96 0.31
N ASP A 52 -0.58 -32.02 0.12
CA ASP A 52 -0.17 -32.97 1.13
C ASP A 52 1.34 -33.20 1.07
N ASP A 53 1.82 -34.30 1.60
CA ASP A 53 3.23 -34.70 1.58
C ASP A 53 3.81 -34.78 0.16
N ASN A 54 5.13 -34.86 0.04
CA ASN A 54 5.90 -34.85 -1.23
C ASN A 54 5.85 -33.52 -1.98
N ILE A 55 5.99 -32.45 -1.26
CA ILE A 55 6.15 -31.08 -1.79
C ILE A 55 7.56 -30.57 -1.61
N LEU A 56 7.98 -29.68 -2.51
CA LEU A 56 9.24 -28.95 -2.44
C LEU A 56 8.94 -27.46 -2.34
N VAL A 57 9.38 -26.84 -1.28
CA VAL A 57 9.20 -25.40 -1.05
C VAL A 57 10.42 -24.64 -1.56
N LYS A 58 10.20 -23.58 -2.32
CA LYS A 58 11.26 -22.67 -2.76
C LYS A 58 10.89 -21.23 -2.45
N ARG A 59 11.85 -20.51 -1.88
CA ARG A 59 11.73 -19.08 -1.55
C ARG A 59 12.36 -18.22 -2.62
N GLU A 60 11.76 -17.03 -2.84
CA GLU A 60 12.27 -15.99 -3.73
C GLU A 60 12.62 -16.49 -5.16
N GLU A 61 12.03 -17.61 -5.57
CA GLU A 61 12.26 -18.15 -6.91
C GLU A 61 11.65 -17.23 -7.97
N LYS A 62 12.47 -16.59 -8.80
CA LYS A 62 12.05 -15.62 -9.83
C LYS A 62 11.13 -14.52 -9.27
N HIS A 63 11.49 -13.96 -8.12
CA HIS A 63 10.76 -12.89 -7.42
C HIS A 63 9.39 -13.26 -6.86
N ARG A 64 9.05 -14.54 -6.77
CA ARG A 64 7.88 -15.03 -6.03
C ARG A 64 8.28 -15.31 -4.59
N ASP A 65 7.47 -14.91 -3.63
CA ASP A 65 7.79 -15.08 -2.21
C ASP A 65 7.98 -16.55 -1.83
N ILE A 66 7.00 -17.39 -2.16
CA ILE A 66 7.07 -18.84 -1.94
C ILE A 66 6.49 -19.54 -3.19
N THR A 67 7.20 -20.54 -3.69
CA THR A 67 6.70 -21.48 -4.69
C THR A 67 6.72 -22.88 -4.10
N ILE A 68 5.57 -23.56 -4.08
CA ILE A 68 5.42 -24.94 -3.64
C ILE A 68 5.29 -25.80 -4.88
N TRP A 69 6.17 -26.78 -5.03
CA TRP A 69 6.17 -27.74 -6.12
C TRP A 69 5.62 -29.08 -5.63
N LYS A 70 4.67 -29.66 -6.38
CA LYS A 70 4.20 -31.04 -6.23
C LYS A 70 4.44 -31.73 -7.57
N GLY A 71 5.56 -32.44 -7.71
CA GLY A 71 6.02 -32.89 -9.00
C GLY A 71 6.28 -31.73 -9.96
N ASP A 72 5.60 -31.68 -11.10
CA ASP A 72 5.68 -30.60 -12.09
C ASP A 72 4.66 -29.46 -11.86
N GLU A 73 3.81 -29.57 -10.84
CA GLU A 73 2.79 -28.59 -10.51
C GLU A 73 3.33 -27.52 -9.55
N ALA A 74 3.06 -26.26 -9.85
CA ALA A 74 3.51 -25.11 -9.06
C ALA A 74 2.34 -24.35 -8.43
N TYR A 75 2.46 -24.09 -7.15
CA TYR A 75 1.54 -23.29 -6.34
C TYR A 75 2.32 -22.11 -5.75
N VAL A 76 1.75 -20.92 -5.78
CA VAL A 76 2.46 -19.69 -5.37
C VAL A 76 1.76 -19.04 -4.19
N ILE A 77 2.54 -18.64 -3.17
CA ILE A 77 2.07 -17.78 -2.08
C ILE A 77 2.81 -16.45 -2.20
N GLU A 78 2.08 -15.35 -2.26
CA GLU A 78 2.59 -13.99 -2.25
C GLU A 78 2.11 -13.26 -1.00
N ASN A 79 3.03 -12.70 -0.21
CA ASN A 79 2.70 -11.96 1.01
C ASN A 79 2.72 -10.46 0.75
N LYS A 80 1.66 -9.77 1.19
CA LYS A 80 1.52 -8.33 1.05
C LYS A 80 1.06 -7.69 2.36
N LEU A 81 2.03 -7.40 3.22
CA LEU A 81 1.75 -6.71 4.49
C LEU A 81 1.58 -5.21 4.29
N LYS A 82 2.41 -4.60 3.45
CA LYS A 82 2.55 -3.14 3.31
C LYS A 82 1.94 -2.58 2.04
N SER A 83 1.64 -3.43 1.08
CA SER A 83 1.18 -3.02 -0.25
C SER A 83 0.02 -3.89 -0.71
N ILE A 84 -0.77 -3.36 -1.62
CA ILE A 84 -1.72 -4.15 -2.39
C ILE A 84 -1.03 -4.47 -3.72
N PRO A 85 -0.95 -5.73 -4.15
CA PRO A 85 -0.30 -6.08 -5.39
C PRO A 85 -1.06 -5.52 -6.58
N THR A 86 -0.38 -5.33 -7.71
CA THR A 86 -1.03 -5.05 -8.97
C THR A 86 -1.44 -6.36 -9.65
N LYS A 87 -2.52 -6.32 -10.42
CA LYS A 87 -2.96 -7.47 -11.23
C LYS A 87 -1.84 -7.99 -12.13
N ASP A 88 -1.11 -7.07 -12.79
CA ASP A 88 0.00 -7.38 -13.69
C ASP A 88 1.13 -8.17 -13.00
N GLN A 89 1.37 -7.93 -11.70
CA GLN A 89 2.37 -8.69 -10.95
C GLN A 89 1.98 -10.17 -10.84
N LEU A 90 0.73 -10.44 -10.48
CA LEU A 90 0.24 -11.81 -10.32
C LEU A 90 0.11 -12.52 -11.66
N GLU A 91 -0.39 -11.83 -12.69
CA GLU A 91 -0.46 -12.37 -14.06
C GLU A 91 0.92 -12.71 -14.62
N ARG A 92 1.95 -11.90 -14.32
CA ARG A 92 3.33 -12.22 -14.71
C ARG A 92 3.80 -13.53 -14.06
N TYR A 93 3.54 -13.75 -12.79
CA TYR A 93 3.90 -15.00 -12.11
C TYR A 93 3.19 -16.21 -12.71
N THR A 94 1.91 -16.09 -13.00
CA THR A 94 1.12 -17.12 -13.69
C THR A 94 1.70 -17.44 -15.06
N LYS A 95 2.01 -16.40 -15.85
CA LYS A 95 2.59 -16.53 -17.19
C LYS A 95 3.98 -17.18 -17.18
N ASP A 96 4.85 -16.82 -16.23
CA ASP A 96 6.19 -17.36 -16.08
C ASP A 96 6.22 -18.86 -15.76
N LEU A 97 5.20 -19.34 -15.06
CA LEU A 97 5.03 -20.75 -14.73
C LEU A 97 4.28 -21.52 -15.84
N GLY A 98 3.46 -20.84 -16.64
CA GLY A 98 2.71 -21.44 -17.75
C GLY A 98 1.82 -22.58 -17.28
N ASN A 99 1.86 -23.72 -17.99
CA ASN A 99 1.03 -24.91 -17.70
C ASN A 99 1.33 -25.57 -16.34
N LYS A 100 2.45 -25.24 -15.71
CA LYS A 100 2.81 -25.73 -14.38
C LYS A 100 2.05 -25.03 -13.26
N PHE A 101 1.58 -23.80 -13.48
CA PHE A 101 0.84 -23.04 -12.49
C PHE A 101 -0.53 -23.67 -12.24
N LYS A 102 -0.83 -23.98 -10.98
CA LYS A 102 -2.09 -24.59 -10.55
C LYS A 102 -2.94 -23.68 -9.68
N GLY A 103 -2.32 -22.72 -9.03
CA GLY A 103 -3.02 -21.72 -8.23
C GLY A 103 -2.09 -20.80 -7.48
N GLY A 104 -2.58 -19.63 -7.13
CA GLY A 104 -1.89 -18.67 -6.30
C GLY A 104 -2.74 -18.22 -5.12
N ILE A 105 -2.08 -18.02 -3.98
CA ILE A 105 -2.68 -17.39 -2.80
C ILE A 105 -1.95 -16.08 -2.54
N LEU A 106 -2.74 -15.01 -2.50
CA LEU A 106 -2.31 -13.74 -1.97
C LEU A 106 -2.65 -13.68 -0.49
N THR A 107 -1.69 -13.34 0.36
CA THR A 107 -1.94 -13.11 1.78
C THR A 107 -1.65 -11.67 2.15
N GLY A 108 -2.45 -11.11 3.07
CA GLY A 108 -2.25 -9.72 3.48
C GLY A 108 -3.28 -9.23 4.49
N LEU A 109 -3.21 -7.93 4.78
CA LEU A 109 -4.18 -7.28 5.69
C LEU A 109 -5.44 -6.80 4.95
N VAL A 110 -5.31 -6.50 3.66
CA VAL A 110 -6.38 -5.93 2.82
C VAL A 110 -6.43 -6.67 1.50
N SER A 111 -7.61 -7.12 1.09
CA SER A 111 -7.84 -7.73 -0.22
C SER A 111 -7.69 -6.68 -1.33
N PRO A 112 -7.12 -7.03 -2.49
CA PRO A 112 -7.14 -6.15 -3.65
C PRO A 112 -8.56 -6.03 -4.23
N ASN A 113 -8.81 -4.96 -4.98
CA ASN A 113 -10.11 -4.65 -5.57
C ASN A 113 -10.31 -5.20 -7.00
N PHE A 114 -9.41 -6.04 -7.49
CA PHE A 114 -9.55 -6.68 -8.80
C PHE A 114 -9.89 -8.17 -8.66
N ASP A 115 -10.46 -8.73 -9.72
CA ASP A 115 -10.84 -10.14 -9.76
C ASP A 115 -9.60 -11.04 -9.75
N LEU A 116 -9.38 -11.70 -8.61
CA LEU A 116 -8.31 -12.68 -8.41
C LEU A 116 -8.65 -14.02 -9.06
N LYS A 117 -9.94 -14.44 -9.02
CA LYS A 117 -10.35 -15.73 -9.55
C LYS A 117 -10.16 -15.83 -11.05
N GLY A 118 -10.37 -14.72 -11.77
CA GLY A 118 -10.15 -14.64 -13.22
C GLY A 118 -8.69 -14.89 -13.64
N ILE A 119 -7.74 -14.83 -12.70
CA ILE A 119 -6.31 -15.13 -12.92
C ILE A 119 -5.83 -16.36 -12.13
N ASN A 120 -6.75 -17.14 -11.59
CA ASN A 120 -6.50 -18.33 -10.78
C ASN A 120 -5.70 -18.05 -9.48
N TRP A 121 -6.07 -16.96 -8.79
CA TRP A 121 -5.57 -16.57 -7.48
C TRP A 121 -6.73 -16.44 -6.50
N ASP A 122 -6.44 -16.66 -5.22
CA ASP A 122 -7.34 -16.37 -4.11
C ASP A 122 -6.66 -15.48 -3.07
N PHE A 123 -7.46 -14.92 -2.16
CA PHE A 123 -6.97 -14.10 -1.05
C PHE A 123 -7.29 -14.74 0.28
N ILE A 124 -6.28 -14.84 1.14
CA ILE A 124 -6.44 -15.23 2.54
C ILE A 124 -5.87 -14.11 3.41
N SER A 125 -6.73 -13.50 4.24
CA SER A 125 -6.27 -12.49 5.20
C SER A 125 -5.40 -13.13 6.30
N TYR A 126 -4.58 -12.33 6.98
CA TYR A 126 -3.82 -12.84 8.12
C TYR A 126 -4.72 -13.34 9.27
N SER A 127 -5.90 -12.75 9.47
CA SER A 127 -6.89 -13.30 10.38
C SER A 127 -7.42 -14.66 9.90
N GLY A 128 -7.70 -14.82 8.60
CA GLY A 128 -8.11 -16.09 8.03
C GLY A 128 -7.02 -17.18 8.10
N ILE A 129 -5.75 -16.80 8.03
CA ILE A 129 -4.64 -17.73 8.28
C ILE A 129 -4.64 -18.17 9.75
N GLU A 130 -4.81 -17.25 10.70
CA GLU A 130 -4.86 -17.57 12.14
C GLU A 130 -6.03 -18.52 12.46
N GLU A 131 -7.19 -18.28 11.88
CA GLU A 131 -8.37 -19.14 12.04
C GLU A 131 -8.09 -20.57 11.53
N LYS A 132 -7.56 -20.72 10.31
CA LYS A 132 -7.22 -22.05 9.74
C LYS A 132 -6.18 -22.80 10.55
N ILE A 133 -5.15 -22.10 11.08
CA ILE A 133 -4.16 -22.73 11.95
C ILE A 133 -4.80 -23.20 13.24
N SER A 134 -5.65 -22.38 13.85
CA SER A 134 -6.34 -22.72 15.09
C SER A 134 -7.23 -23.97 14.89
N GLU A 135 -7.87 -24.10 13.73
CA GLU A 135 -8.65 -25.26 13.34
C GLU A 135 -7.76 -26.52 13.21
N ILE A 136 -6.64 -26.43 12.49
CA ILE A 136 -5.69 -27.54 12.32
C ILE A 136 -5.14 -28.00 13.66
N LEU A 137 -4.75 -27.06 14.54
CA LEU A 137 -4.21 -27.40 15.86
C LEU A 137 -5.26 -28.01 16.80
N SER A 138 -6.53 -27.57 16.71
CA SER A 138 -7.60 -28.09 17.56
C SER A 138 -8.02 -29.51 17.22
N ASN A 139 -7.88 -29.91 15.96
CA ASN A 139 -8.26 -31.25 15.49
C ASN A 139 -7.26 -32.35 15.89
N ASN A 140 -6.15 -32.02 16.55
CA ASN A 140 -5.06 -32.94 16.93
C ASN A 140 -4.57 -33.85 15.77
N GLU A 141 -4.73 -33.41 14.54
CA GLU A 141 -4.35 -34.18 13.34
C GLU A 141 -2.83 -34.19 13.10
N ILE A 142 -2.08 -33.37 13.85
CA ILE A 142 -0.65 -33.18 13.65
C ILE A 142 0.08 -33.44 14.97
N GLU A 143 0.91 -34.46 14.97
CA GLU A 143 1.92 -34.64 16.03
C GLU A 143 3.04 -33.65 15.80
N MET A 144 3.08 -32.60 16.61
CA MET A 144 4.05 -31.51 16.50
C MET A 144 4.89 -31.42 17.78
N ASP A 145 6.19 -31.22 17.59
CA ASP A 145 7.11 -30.90 18.68
C ASP A 145 6.70 -29.60 19.38
N ASP A 146 6.75 -29.57 20.71
CA ASP A 146 6.31 -28.44 21.55
C ASP A 146 7.02 -27.12 21.18
N PHE A 147 8.28 -27.20 20.76
CA PHE A 147 9.02 -26.03 20.32
C PHE A 147 8.42 -25.39 19.07
N TYR A 148 8.10 -26.19 18.05
CA TYR A 148 7.48 -25.69 16.83
C TYR A 148 6.05 -25.21 17.05
N LYS A 149 5.31 -25.92 17.92
CA LYS A 149 3.97 -25.51 18.32
C LYS A 149 3.99 -24.12 18.98
N SER A 150 4.91 -23.92 19.93
CA SER A 150 5.06 -22.63 20.63
C SER A 150 5.43 -21.50 19.68
N ILE A 151 6.29 -21.75 18.69
CA ILE A 151 6.65 -20.75 17.66
C ILE A 151 5.46 -20.44 16.78
N LEU A 152 4.69 -21.42 16.38
CA LEU A 152 3.48 -21.24 15.56
C LEU A 152 2.42 -20.43 16.30
N GLU A 153 2.16 -20.76 17.57
CA GLU A 153 1.23 -20.03 18.43
C GLU A 153 1.67 -18.55 18.61
N GLU A 154 2.97 -18.31 18.80
CA GLU A 154 3.51 -16.95 18.88
C GLU A 154 3.33 -16.20 17.57
N TYR A 155 3.58 -16.85 16.42
CA TYR A 155 3.35 -16.25 15.10
C TYR A 155 1.87 -15.90 14.89
N CYS A 156 0.95 -16.80 15.24
CA CYS A 156 -0.50 -16.53 15.21
C CYS A 156 -0.85 -15.32 16.07
N GLY A 157 -0.27 -15.24 17.27
CA GLY A 157 -0.42 -14.09 18.14
C GLY A 157 0.04 -12.77 17.51
N ILE A 158 1.14 -12.81 16.75
CA ILE A 158 1.66 -11.62 16.01
C ILE A 158 0.70 -11.20 14.90
N ILE A 159 0.35 -12.09 13.99
CA ILE A 159 -0.49 -11.74 12.82
C ILE A 159 -1.89 -11.29 13.24
N LYS A 160 -2.46 -11.90 14.28
CA LYS A 160 -3.73 -11.50 14.88
C LYS A 160 -3.69 -10.04 15.34
N ARG A 161 -2.69 -9.67 16.14
CA ARG A 161 -2.59 -8.30 16.70
C ARG A 161 -2.24 -7.26 15.65
N ILE A 162 -1.42 -7.60 14.66
CA ILE A 162 -1.19 -6.72 13.51
C ILE A 162 -2.51 -6.46 12.78
N SER A 163 -3.30 -7.51 12.53
CA SER A 163 -4.61 -7.41 11.88
C SER A 163 -5.57 -6.56 12.69
N GLU A 164 -5.72 -6.83 13.99
CA GLU A 164 -6.60 -6.08 14.89
C GLU A 164 -6.27 -4.58 14.90
N ILE A 165 -4.98 -4.22 15.01
CA ILE A 165 -4.55 -2.83 15.02
C ILE A 165 -4.78 -2.16 13.67
N ILE A 166 -4.24 -2.74 12.59
CA ILE A 166 -4.21 -2.07 11.28
C ILE A 166 -5.60 -2.07 10.65
N VAL A 167 -6.28 -3.22 10.62
CA VAL A 167 -7.63 -3.31 10.04
C VAL A 167 -8.61 -2.47 10.86
N GLY A 168 -8.50 -2.49 12.19
CA GLY A 168 -9.31 -1.64 13.05
C GLY A 168 -9.12 -0.14 12.81
N LEU A 169 -7.90 0.30 12.49
CA LEU A 169 -7.63 1.70 12.11
C LEU A 169 -8.13 2.04 10.69
N LEU A 170 -8.16 1.05 9.78
CA LEU A 170 -8.60 1.23 8.40
C LEU A 170 -10.13 1.08 8.21
N SER A 171 -10.82 0.41 9.14
CA SER A 171 -12.23 -0.03 8.97
C SER A 171 -13.27 1.06 9.26
N LYS A 172 -12.86 2.26 9.68
CA LYS A 172 -13.80 3.38 9.84
C LYS A 172 -14.36 3.74 8.47
N GLY A 173 -15.67 3.79 8.35
CA GLY A 173 -16.45 3.89 7.10
C GLY A 173 -15.87 4.89 6.10
N ASP A 174 -15.98 4.60 4.81
CA ASP A 174 -15.21 5.28 3.77
C ASP A 174 -15.38 6.80 3.73
N ASP A 175 -16.60 7.31 3.96
CA ASP A 175 -16.86 8.76 3.99
C ASP A 175 -16.44 9.45 5.29
N ASP A 176 -16.30 8.69 6.38
CA ASP A 176 -15.91 9.19 7.69
C ASP A 176 -14.48 8.87 8.10
N SER A 177 -13.74 8.16 7.23
CA SER A 177 -12.33 7.83 7.49
C SER A 177 -11.47 9.09 7.46
N PHE A 178 -10.65 9.26 8.48
CA PHE A 178 -9.59 10.26 8.45
C PHE A 178 -8.44 9.72 7.59
N PHE A 179 -7.93 10.57 6.71
CA PHE A 179 -6.80 10.23 5.85
C PHE A 179 -5.48 10.12 6.63
N ILE A 180 -5.32 10.93 7.67
CA ILE A 180 -4.11 10.94 8.48
C ILE A 180 -4.50 10.56 9.91
N ALA A 181 -3.83 9.55 10.46
CA ALA A 181 -3.96 9.27 11.88
C ALA A 181 -3.33 10.41 12.70
N ASP A 182 -3.92 10.69 13.85
CA ASP A 182 -3.36 11.67 14.76
C ASP A 182 -1.93 11.31 15.19
N LYS A 183 -1.16 12.31 15.59
CA LYS A 183 0.25 12.14 15.94
C LYS A 183 0.47 11.07 17.01
N ASN A 184 -0.38 11.01 18.03
CA ASN A 184 -0.27 10.05 19.12
C ASN A 184 -0.44 8.61 18.62
N THR A 185 -1.39 8.39 17.69
CA THR A 185 -1.58 7.09 17.03
C THR A 185 -0.35 6.72 16.21
N LEU A 186 0.16 7.64 15.39
CA LEU A 186 1.37 7.40 14.58
C LEU A 186 2.60 7.12 15.45
N ASP A 187 2.80 7.85 16.54
CA ASP A 187 3.91 7.64 17.47
C ASP A 187 3.83 6.24 18.12
N LYS A 188 2.64 5.77 18.49
CA LYS A 188 2.44 4.41 19.00
C LYS A 188 2.69 3.34 17.94
N LEU A 189 2.18 3.52 16.72
CA LEU A 189 2.47 2.60 15.61
C LEU A 189 3.97 2.52 15.32
N LYS A 190 4.68 3.64 15.45
CA LYS A 190 6.13 3.70 15.28
C LYS A 190 6.89 2.87 16.32
N THR A 191 6.43 2.79 17.56
CA THR A 191 7.08 1.97 18.59
C THR A 191 7.08 0.49 18.24
N ILE A 192 6.08 0.03 17.48
CA ILE A 192 5.95 -1.34 16.97
C ILE A 192 6.22 -1.44 15.46
N ARG A 193 6.79 -0.41 14.84
CA ARG A 193 7.20 -0.38 13.43
C ARG A 193 6.08 -0.68 12.43
N LEU A 194 4.85 -0.32 12.75
CA LEU A 194 3.67 -0.46 11.88
C LEU A 194 3.20 0.86 11.26
N ASP A 195 3.86 1.98 11.54
CA ASP A 195 3.50 3.28 10.99
C ASP A 195 3.62 3.34 9.47
N ASP A 196 4.63 2.70 8.88
CA ASP A 196 4.80 2.61 7.44
C ASP A 196 3.77 1.67 6.79
N VAL A 197 3.38 0.58 7.47
CA VAL A 197 2.31 -0.31 7.04
C VAL A 197 1.00 0.46 6.96
N TYR A 198 0.63 1.13 8.05
CA TYR A 198 -0.59 1.94 8.11
C TYR A 198 -0.62 3.02 7.02
N LYS A 199 0.45 3.83 6.90
CA LYS A 199 0.53 4.91 5.92
C LYS A 199 0.37 4.42 4.48
N LYS A 200 0.95 3.30 4.14
CA LYS A 200 0.82 2.71 2.80
C LYS A 200 -0.59 2.19 2.53
N LEU A 201 -1.17 1.47 3.47
CA LEU A 201 -2.49 0.88 3.30
C LEU A 201 -3.59 1.94 3.28
N ILE A 202 -3.53 2.95 4.15
CA ILE A 202 -4.53 4.04 4.13
C ILE A 202 -4.45 4.83 2.82
N SER A 203 -3.24 5.05 2.27
CA SER A 203 -3.06 5.69 0.98
C SER A 203 -3.59 4.83 -0.17
N SER A 204 -3.35 3.52 -0.15
CA SER A 204 -3.93 2.59 -1.12
C SER A 204 -5.46 2.60 -1.07
N LYS A 205 -6.03 2.55 0.14
CA LYS A 205 -7.48 2.64 0.35
C LYS A 205 -8.05 3.96 -0.17
N PHE A 206 -7.36 5.07 0.05
CA PHE A 206 -7.79 6.36 -0.48
C PHE A 206 -7.73 6.41 -2.01
N ILE A 207 -6.69 5.89 -2.64
CA ILE A 207 -6.59 5.80 -4.11
C ILE A 207 -7.74 4.97 -4.68
N GLU A 208 -8.06 3.86 -4.07
CA GLU A 208 -9.19 3.02 -4.46
C GLU A 208 -10.53 3.76 -4.34
N TYR A 209 -10.77 4.38 -3.19
CA TYR A 209 -11.94 5.23 -2.95
C TYR A 209 -12.05 6.33 -4.00
N PHE A 210 -10.96 7.02 -4.31
CA PHE A 210 -10.92 8.08 -5.31
C PHE A 210 -11.24 7.56 -6.71
N LYS A 211 -10.64 6.44 -7.12
CA LYS A 211 -10.88 5.81 -8.43
C LYS A 211 -12.33 5.39 -8.60
N ASN A 212 -12.92 4.75 -7.60
CA ASN A 212 -14.29 4.26 -7.67
C ASN A 212 -15.31 5.39 -7.85
N LYS A 213 -15.05 6.57 -7.29
CA LYS A 213 -15.94 7.74 -7.41
C LYS A 213 -15.66 8.63 -8.63
N ASN A 214 -14.49 8.54 -9.24
CA ASN A 214 -13.99 9.55 -10.17
C ASN A 214 -13.48 9.00 -11.52
N ASN A 215 -14.05 7.91 -11.99
CA ASN A 215 -13.65 7.22 -13.24
C ASN A 215 -13.71 8.09 -14.52
N SER A 216 -14.35 9.27 -14.46
CA SER A 216 -14.64 10.10 -15.65
C SER A 216 -13.98 11.48 -15.65
N ILE A 217 -13.03 11.77 -14.73
CA ILE A 217 -12.43 13.12 -14.65
C ILE A 217 -11.65 13.47 -15.92
N SER A 218 -10.82 12.56 -16.42
CA SER A 218 -10.07 12.70 -17.66
C SER A 218 -9.41 11.39 -18.06
N GLU A 219 -9.41 11.07 -19.36
CA GLU A 219 -8.64 9.94 -19.92
C GLU A 219 -7.12 10.12 -19.75
N LYS A 220 -6.65 11.36 -19.51
CA LYS A 220 -5.24 11.69 -19.29
C LYS A 220 -4.83 11.67 -17.82
N LEU A 221 -5.75 11.31 -16.92
CA LEU A 221 -5.45 11.24 -15.50
C LEU A 221 -4.61 9.99 -15.20
N THR A 222 -3.43 10.22 -14.67
CA THR A 222 -2.55 9.18 -14.11
C THR A 222 -2.61 9.23 -12.59
N ILE A 223 -2.86 8.07 -11.96
CA ILE A 223 -2.84 7.93 -10.51
C ILE A 223 -1.81 6.88 -10.16
N SER A 224 -0.81 7.25 -9.34
CA SER A 224 0.24 6.34 -8.89
C SER A 224 0.50 6.47 -7.38
N GLN A 225 1.07 5.42 -6.82
CA GLN A 225 1.50 5.38 -5.42
C GLN A 225 2.97 5.00 -5.34
N ASP A 226 3.68 5.66 -4.45
CA ASP A 226 5.07 5.37 -4.11
C ASP A 226 5.30 5.54 -2.60
N TYR A 227 6.49 5.22 -2.12
CA TYR A 227 6.88 5.41 -0.73
C TYR A 227 8.31 5.93 -0.64
N SER A 228 8.49 7.08 -0.02
CA SER A 228 9.80 7.71 0.12
C SER A 228 9.93 8.47 1.42
N ARG A 229 11.11 8.38 2.03
CA ARG A 229 11.49 9.11 3.25
C ARG A 229 10.52 8.93 4.43
N GLY A 230 9.96 7.71 4.57
CA GLY A 230 9.06 7.37 5.66
C GLY A 230 7.60 7.78 5.45
N ASP A 231 7.24 8.26 4.25
CA ASP A 231 5.87 8.66 3.91
C ASP A 231 5.39 8.00 2.61
N ALA A 232 4.11 7.68 2.57
CA ALA A 232 3.43 7.32 1.34
C ALA A 232 3.28 8.55 0.46
N ILE A 233 3.44 8.34 -0.84
CA ILE A 233 3.29 9.36 -1.89
C ILE A 233 2.15 8.91 -2.80
N MET A 234 1.20 9.79 -3.04
CA MET A 234 0.13 9.59 -4.01
C MET A 234 0.18 10.71 -5.04
N ASP A 235 0.27 10.36 -6.30
CA ASP A 235 0.27 11.29 -7.43
C ASP A 235 -1.06 11.21 -8.18
N PHE A 236 -1.65 12.36 -8.46
CA PHE A 236 -2.82 12.58 -9.30
C PHE A 236 -2.43 13.61 -10.35
N LYS A 237 -2.07 13.17 -11.55
CA LYS A 237 -1.47 14.02 -12.59
C LYS A 237 -2.24 13.97 -13.90
N ILE A 238 -2.39 15.12 -14.54
CA ILE A 238 -2.92 15.27 -15.89
C ILE A 238 -1.76 15.50 -16.85
N GLU A 239 -1.68 14.72 -17.91
CA GLU A 239 -0.68 14.93 -18.97
C GLU A 239 -1.03 16.16 -19.80
N ASN A 240 -0.05 17.04 -20.03
CA ASN A 240 -0.16 18.27 -20.81
C ASN A 240 1.06 18.44 -21.72
N GLY A 241 1.05 17.79 -22.90
CA GLY A 241 2.20 17.72 -23.80
C GLY A 241 3.37 17.00 -23.13
N ASP A 242 4.55 17.67 -23.10
CA ASP A 242 5.75 17.15 -22.41
C ASP A 242 5.70 17.30 -20.89
N ASP A 243 4.69 17.99 -20.38
CA ASP A 243 4.52 18.29 -18.98
C ASP A 243 3.45 17.41 -18.34
N SER A 244 3.51 17.28 -17.04
CA SER A 244 2.42 16.77 -16.20
C SER A 244 2.15 17.76 -15.09
N ILE A 245 0.88 18.09 -14.86
CA ILE A 245 0.45 18.96 -13.77
C ILE A 245 -0.57 18.24 -12.90
N GLY A 246 -0.57 18.52 -11.62
CA GLY A 246 -1.53 17.86 -10.73
C GLY A 246 -1.21 18.03 -9.25
N VAL A 247 -1.67 17.05 -8.49
CA VAL A 247 -1.56 17.01 -7.05
C VAL A 247 -0.69 15.82 -6.65
N GLN A 248 0.19 16.04 -5.66
CA GLN A 248 0.89 14.98 -4.95
C GLN A 248 0.63 15.12 -3.46
N ILE A 249 0.28 14.01 -2.82
CA ILE A 249 0.18 13.95 -1.37
C ILE A 249 1.35 13.14 -0.85
N GLN A 250 2.11 13.72 0.09
CA GLN A 250 3.22 13.04 0.76
C GLN A 250 3.10 13.25 2.27
N GLY A 251 2.72 12.21 2.98
CA GLY A 251 2.37 12.32 4.40
C GLY A 251 1.25 13.35 4.58
N ASN A 252 1.48 14.39 5.36
CA ASN A 252 0.54 15.49 5.57
C ASN A 252 0.73 16.68 4.59
N LYS A 253 1.54 16.54 3.56
CA LYS A 253 1.78 17.60 2.57
C LYS A 253 0.93 17.38 1.34
N PHE A 254 0.05 18.32 1.07
CA PHE A 254 -0.67 18.44 -0.19
C PHE A 254 0.14 19.37 -1.10
N LYS A 255 0.65 18.85 -2.20
CA LYS A 255 1.47 19.59 -3.16
C LYS A 255 0.69 19.79 -4.45
N ILE A 256 0.68 21.00 -4.95
CA ILE A 256 0.37 21.28 -6.35
C ILE A 256 1.68 21.34 -7.12
N LEU A 257 1.76 20.71 -8.27
CA LEU A 257 3.02 20.49 -8.96
C LEU A 257 2.91 20.63 -10.48
N ALA A 258 4.07 20.93 -11.07
CA ALA A 258 4.34 20.76 -12.49
C ALA A 258 5.65 19.96 -12.68
N GLU A 259 5.65 19.02 -13.61
CA GLU A 259 6.76 18.13 -13.92
C GLU A 259 7.01 18.07 -15.43
N ARG A 260 8.29 18.05 -15.84
CA ARG A 260 8.72 17.87 -17.24
C ARG A 260 9.84 16.84 -17.31
N LYS A 261 9.75 15.93 -18.27
CA LYS A 261 10.80 14.90 -18.52
C LYS A 261 12.03 15.53 -19.21
N LYS A 262 12.55 16.63 -18.63
CA LYS A 262 13.74 17.34 -19.08
C LYS A 262 14.41 18.01 -17.88
N LEU A 263 15.74 18.05 -17.88
CA LEU A 263 16.52 18.71 -16.82
C LEU A 263 16.54 20.23 -16.96
N ASN A 264 16.77 20.89 -15.83
CA ASN A 264 17.03 22.33 -15.75
C ASN A 264 15.92 23.23 -16.34
N CYS A 265 14.67 22.76 -16.32
CA CYS A 265 13.51 23.51 -16.82
C CYS A 265 12.66 24.12 -15.70
N HIS A 266 13.15 24.22 -14.47
CA HIS A 266 12.35 24.67 -13.32
C HIS A 266 11.77 26.07 -13.52
N ASN A 267 12.57 27.02 -14.04
CA ASN A 267 12.11 28.40 -14.26
C ASN A 267 11.08 28.47 -15.37
N GLU A 268 11.29 27.76 -16.48
CA GLU A 268 10.32 27.68 -17.58
C GLU A 268 9.00 27.09 -17.11
N LEU A 269 9.05 25.94 -16.40
CA LEU A 269 7.88 25.29 -15.82
C LEU A 269 7.14 26.20 -14.86
N PHE A 270 7.86 26.82 -13.94
CA PHE A 270 7.23 27.68 -12.96
C PHE A 270 6.56 28.88 -13.62
N ASN A 271 7.22 29.57 -14.55
CA ASN A 271 6.67 30.73 -15.22
C ASN A 271 5.45 30.35 -16.08
N LYS A 272 5.55 29.27 -16.89
CA LYS A 272 4.43 28.78 -17.69
C LYS A 272 3.18 28.58 -16.82
N TYR A 273 3.31 27.84 -15.71
CA TYR A 273 2.15 27.49 -14.89
C TYR A 273 1.75 28.55 -13.87
N LYS A 274 2.63 29.49 -13.52
CA LYS A 274 2.27 30.70 -12.80
C LYS A 274 1.38 31.61 -13.63
N ASP A 275 1.73 31.81 -14.88
CA ASP A 275 0.97 32.66 -15.82
C ASP A 275 -0.44 32.07 -16.10
N CYS A 276 -0.60 30.74 -15.97
CA CYS A 276 -1.91 30.05 -15.98
C CYS A 276 -2.60 30.02 -14.61
N GLU A 277 -2.12 30.78 -13.63
CA GLU A 277 -2.62 30.80 -12.24
C GLU A 277 -2.63 29.42 -11.54
N TRP A 278 -1.79 28.50 -11.99
CA TRP A 278 -1.71 27.16 -11.40
C TRP A 278 -1.15 27.22 -9.98
N PHE A 279 -0.05 27.92 -9.80
CA PHE A 279 0.52 28.24 -8.50
C PHE A 279 -0.17 29.48 -7.92
N GLY A 280 -0.94 29.32 -6.87
CA GLY A 280 -1.75 30.38 -6.26
C GLY A 280 -1.24 30.86 -4.91
N GLU A 281 -1.89 31.89 -4.38
CA GLU A 281 -1.62 32.42 -3.07
C GLU A 281 -2.39 31.64 -1.98
N TYR A 282 -1.81 31.57 -0.77
CA TYR A 282 -2.39 30.84 0.36
C TYR A 282 -3.75 31.39 0.81
N ASP A 283 -3.98 32.68 0.67
CA ASP A 283 -5.19 33.34 1.16
C ASP A 283 -6.46 32.90 0.40
N THR A 284 -6.31 32.29 -0.76
CA THR A 284 -7.43 31.75 -1.56
C THR A 284 -7.80 30.30 -1.20
N LEU A 285 -7.06 29.68 -0.27
CA LEU A 285 -7.22 28.27 0.07
C LEU A 285 -8.27 28.01 1.15
N ASN A 286 -8.78 26.79 1.16
CA ASN A 286 -9.71 26.35 2.18
C ASN A 286 -8.99 26.15 3.53
N LYS A 287 -9.07 27.14 4.41
CA LYS A 287 -8.43 27.14 5.74
C LYS A 287 -8.97 26.07 6.71
N LYS A 288 -10.06 25.38 6.34
CA LYS A 288 -10.54 24.21 7.12
C LYS A 288 -9.74 22.96 6.84
N ILE A 289 -9.12 22.87 5.66
CA ILE A 289 -8.38 21.70 5.19
C ILE A 289 -6.87 21.89 5.34
N PHE A 290 -6.40 23.16 5.27
CA PHE A 290 -4.99 23.48 5.27
C PHE A 290 -4.61 24.37 6.45
N HIS A 291 -3.62 23.93 7.24
CA HIS A 291 -3.11 24.70 8.38
C HIS A 291 -2.02 25.69 8.00
N LYS A 292 -1.19 25.32 7.03
CA LYS A 292 0.00 26.09 6.68
C LYS A 292 0.34 25.87 5.22
N ALA A 293 0.85 26.91 4.57
CA ALA A 293 1.38 26.83 3.23
C ALA A 293 2.82 27.35 3.14
N THR A 294 3.51 26.97 2.08
CA THR A 294 4.69 27.65 1.65
C THR A 294 4.35 28.55 0.47
N ASN A 295 4.64 29.86 0.62
CA ASN A 295 4.52 30.82 -0.49
C ASN A 295 5.75 30.79 -1.40
N ARG A 296 6.70 29.89 -1.15
CA ARG A 296 7.92 29.80 -1.94
C ARG A 296 7.78 28.68 -2.96
N LYS A 297 8.25 28.96 -4.17
CA LYS A 297 8.54 27.97 -5.17
C LYS A 297 9.58 26.99 -4.62
N ASN A 298 9.24 25.72 -4.57
CA ASN A 298 10.17 24.64 -4.27
C ASN A 298 10.47 23.89 -5.56
N GLU A 299 11.74 23.68 -5.84
CA GLU A 299 12.20 23.05 -7.07
C GLU A 299 13.28 22.01 -6.79
N TYR A 300 13.29 20.96 -7.57
CA TYR A 300 14.36 19.98 -7.57
C TYR A 300 14.36 19.17 -8.87
N ASN A 301 15.50 18.56 -9.19
CA ASN A 301 15.58 17.54 -10.22
C ASN A 301 15.30 16.18 -9.62
N LYS A 302 14.53 15.36 -10.32
CA LYS A 302 14.31 13.97 -9.90
C LYS A 302 15.65 13.24 -9.80
N TYR A 303 15.76 12.33 -8.84
CA TYR A 303 16.98 11.57 -8.56
C TYR A 303 17.54 10.84 -9.80
N SER A 304 16.69 10.45 -10.75
CA SER A 304 17.11 9.85 -12.03
C SER A 304 17.85 10.81 -12.96
N GLY A 305 17.93 12.10 -12.62
CA GLY A 305 18.53 13.11 -13.47
C GLY A 305 17.81 13.40 -14.78
N LYS A 306 16.54 12.97 -14.92
CA LYS A 306 15.79 13.08 -16.19
C LYS A 306 14.58 13.99 -16.14
N THR A 307 14.25 14.58 -14.98
CA THR A 307 12.99 15.30 -14.79
C THR A 307 13.20 16.55 -13.95
N SER A 308 12.61 17.66 -14.37
CA SER A 308 12.42 18.86 -13.56
C SER A 308 11.06 18.82 -12.88
N PHE A 309 11.02 19.23 -11.63
CA PHE A 309 9.83 19.18 -10.78
C PHE A 309 9.72 20.45 -9.96
N VAL A 310 8.61 21.16 -10.10
CA VAL A 310 8.32 22.41 -9.38
C VAL A 310 7.02 22.25 -8.62
N TYR A 311 6.98 22.70 -7.37
CA TYR A 311 5.79 22.54 -6.53
C TYR A 311 5.65 23.63 -5.48
N GLN A 312 4.42 23.86 -5.06
CA GLN A 312 4.05 24.48 -3.79
C GLN A 312 3.39 23.43 -2.90
N TYR A 313 3.48 23.57 -1.57
CA TYR A 313 2.79 22.64 -0.68
C TYR A 313 2.06 23.34 0.43
N PHE A 314 1.04 22.67 0.92
CA PHE A 314 0.18 23.02 2.04
C PHE A 314 0.18 21.89 3.04
N ILE A 315 0.03 22.19 4.33
CA ILE A 315 -0.06 21.18 5.37
C ILE A 315 -1.54 20.86 5.60
N LEU A 316 -1.90 19.60 5.38
CA LEU A 316 -3.24 19.08 5.64
C LEU A 316 -3.54 19.08 7.14
N ASP A 317 -4.82 19.31 7.47
CA ASP A 317 -5.35 19.06 8.79
C ASP A 317 -5.26 17.57 9.14
N ASP A 318 -4.94 17.23 10.38
CA ASP A 318 -4.86 15.85 10.87
C ASP A 318 -6.24 15.17 10.98
N LYS A 319 -7.32 15.94 10.86
CA LYS A 319 -8.71 15.46 10.88
C LYS A 319 -9.37 15.45 9.51
N ILE A 320 -8.60 15.63 8.42
CA ILE A 320 -9.16 15.64 7.08
C ILE A 320 -9.78 14.28 6.74
N LYS A 321 -11.02 14.29 6.26
CA LYS A 321 -11.75 13.11 5.81
C LYS A 321 -11.43 12.78 4.36
N PHE A 322 -11.69 11.53 3.95
CA PHE A 322 -11.52 11.09 2.56
C PHE A 322 -12.34 11.93 1.58
N SER A 323 -13.60 12.23 1.91
CA SER A 323 -14.47 13.06 1.07
C SER A 323 -13.97 14.48 0.90
N GLU A 324 -13.44 15.10 1.95
CA GLU A 324 -12.90 16.46 1.90
C GLU A 324 -11.61 16.51 1.05
N LEU A 325 -10.73 15.51 1.22
CA LEU A 325 -9.51 15.39 0.45
C LEU A 325 -9.79 15.12 -1.04
N GLU A 326 -10.77 14.25 -1.32
CA GLU A 326 -11.25 13.96 -2.67
C GLU A 326 -11.71 15.25 -3.39
N GLU A 327 -12.59 16.02 -2.75
CA GLU A 327 -13.12 17.26 -3.36
C GLU A 327 -12.01 18.28 -3.61
N GLU A 328 -11.03 18.40 -2.72
CA GLU A 328 -9.91 19.31 -2.95
C GLU A 328 -9.01 18.83 -4.10
N ILE A 329 -8.73 17.54 -4.20
CA ILE A 329 -7.99 16.98 -5.36
C ILE A 329 -8.76 17.24 -6.66
N LYS A 330 -10.06 16.97 -6.68
CA LYS A 330 -10.91 17.19 -7.86
C LYS A 330 -10.90 18.64 -8.33
N LYS A 331 -10.94 19.59 -7.40
CA LYS A 331 -10.86 21.02 -7.72
C LYS A 331 -9.59 21.35 -8.51
N TYR A 332 -8.43 20.86 -8.05
CA TYR A 332 -7.17 21.07 -8.77
C TYR A 332 -7.08 20.29 -10.07
N LEU A 333 -7.60 19.07 -10.14
CA LEU A 333 -7.62 18.30 -11.39
C LEU A 333 -8.50 18.94 -12.45
N ARG A 334 -9.67 19.50 -12.10
CA ARG A 334 -10.51 20.27 -13.03
C ARG A 334 -9.78 21.50 -13.57
N LYS A 335 -9.06 22.23 -12.70
CA LYS A 335 -8.22 23.35 -13.13
C LYS A 335 -7.11 22.88 -14.08
N ALA A 336 -6.44 21.76 -13.78
CA ALA A 336 -5.43 21.17 -14.65
C ALA A 336 -5.98 20.74 -16.02
N CYS A 337 -7.18 20.17 -16.08
CA CYS A 337 -7.86 19.86 -17.35
C CYS A 337 -8.12 21.12 -18.19
N GLY A 338 -8.60 22.20 -17.58
CA GLY A 338 -8.84 23.47 -18.26
C GLY A 338 -7.56 24.09 -18.85
N ILE A 339 -6.44 24.03 -18.13
CA ILE A 339 -5.12 24.46 -18.62
C ILE A 339 -4.70 23.60 -19.83
N SER A 340 -4.82 22.26 -19.73
CA SER A 340 -4.45 21.33 -20.80
C SER A 340 -5.28 21.51 -22.08
N GLU A 341 -6.54 21.92 -22.00
CA GLU A 341 -7.40 22.19 -23.14
C GLU A 341 -7.08 23.53 -23.83
N ASN A 342 -6.73 24.54 -23.03
CA ASN A 342 -6.37 25.85 -23.55
C ASN A 342 -5.03 25.83 -24.31
N ASP A 343 -4.03 25.08 -23.84
CA ASP A 343 -2.77 24.90 -24.56
C ASP A 343 -2.97 24.27 -25.95
N ARG A 344 -4.00 23.43 -26.15
CA ARG A 344 -4.33 22.84 -27.47
C ARG A 344 -4.98 23.82 -28.46
N LYS A 345 -5.67 24.84 -27.97
CA LYS A 345 -6.32 25.85 -28.80
C LYS A 345 -5.36 26.98 -29.25
N SER A 346 -4.17 27.01 -28.67
CA SER A 346 -3.12 28.01 -28.97
C SER A 346 -2.05 27.48 -29.92
N ILE A 347 -2.17 26.23 -30.41
CA ILE A 347 -1.37 25.60 -31.45
C ILE A 347 -2.25 25.43 -32.71
#